data_d773d390f679e028df2515ced3025d24
#
_entry.id   d773d390f679e028df2515ced3025d24
#
_cell.length_a   1.000
_cell.length_b   1.000
_cell.length_c   1.000
_cell.angle_alpha   90.00
_cell.angle_beta   90.00
_cell.angle_gamma   90.00
#
_symmetry.space_group_name_H-M   'P 1'
#
loop_
_entity.id
_entity.type
_entity.pdbx_description
1 polymer ?
#
loop_
_entity_poly.entity_id
_entity_poly.type
_entity_poly.pdbx_seq_one_letter_code
_entity_poly.pdbx_strand_id
1 'polypeptide(L)'
;MEVALSSIFTIKYGSIIVIDDISYAKALPLFALRQNIYTDPQRPMRVEPKIYPINNPDENSPVLVTVDFALTYFIVAGDIERSKVPVWLVIPDAGGYSVLTSWAAGKFGGNSISAFIKESKVEEVTNCKDLIIPGKVAVLKGDIEDNLPGWNVVIGPEESMELPKFLKGYQEKACQTN
;
A
#
# COMPACT_ATOMS: atom_id res chain seq x y z
N MET A 1 26.63 -25.61 14.29
CA MET A 1 27.44 -24.71 15.13
C MET A 1 27.76 -23.40 14.38
N GLU A 2 28.32 -23.48 13.19
CA GLU A 2 28.75 -22.35 12.37
C GLU A 2 27.66 -21.28 12.14
N VAL A 3 26.44 -21.67 11.72
CA VAL A 3 25.31 -20.74 11.53
C VAL A 3 24.92 -20.02 12.83
N ALA A 4 24.96 -20.72 13.97
CA ALA A 4 24.64 -20.12 15.25
C ALA A 4 25.66 -19.04 15.67
N LEU A 5 26.97 -19.32 15.46
CA LEU A 5 28.01 -18.33 15.71
C LEU A 5 27.91 -17.14 14.74
N SER A 6 27.68 -17.40 13.46
CA SER A 6 27.46 -16.37 12.45
C SER A 6 26.24 -15.49 12.79
N SER A 7 25.18 -16.09 13.31
CA SER A 7 24.00 -15.35 13.78
C SER A 7 24.34 -14.42 14.95
N ILE A 8 25.12 -14.89 15.93
CA ILE A 8 25.56 -14.07 17.07
C ILE A 8 26.41 -12.87 16.58
N PHE A 9 27.35 -13.09 15.64
CA PHE A 9 28.14 -12.00 15.09
C PHE A 9 27.29 -11.02 14.27
N THR A 10 26.30 -11.50 13.52
CA THR A 10 25.34 -10.64 12.82
C THR A 10 24.57 -9.76 13.81
N ILE A 11 24.06 -10.30 14.90
CA ILE A 11 23.34 -9.55 15.95
C ILE A 11 24.27 -8.50 16.59
N LYS A 12 25.56 -8.79 16.69
CA LYS A 12 26.57 -7.89 17.27
C LYS A 12 27.22 -6.97 16.21
N TYR A 13 26.54 -6.74 15.09
CA TYR A 13 27.00 -5.86 14.01
C TYR A 13 28.32 -6.26 13.35
N GLY A 14 28.61 -7.55 13.24
CA GLY A 14 29.73 -8.06 12.44
C GLY A 14 29.61 -7.64 10.99
N SER A 15 30.57 -6.87 10.49
CA SER A 15 30.51 -6.30 9.13
C SER A 15 30.74 -7.35 8.04
N ILE A 16 31.61 -8.31 8.31
CA ILE A 16 31.95 -9.41 7.39
C ILE A 16 32.02 -10.69 8.20
N ILE A 17 31.28 -11.72 7.74
CA ILE A 17 31.28 -13.06 8.34
C ILE A 17 31.67 -14.04 7.27
N VAL A 18 32.72 -14.79 7.49
CA VAL A 18 33.21 -15.84 6.58
C VAL A 18 32.71 -17.18 7.07
N ILE A 19 32.16 -17.97 6.17
CA ILE A 19 31.61 -19.30 6.41
C ILE A 19 32.29 -20.27 5.43
N ASP A 20 32.75 -21.43 5.91
CA ASP A 20 33.50 -22.39 5.08
C ASP A 20 32.65 -23.01 3.97
N ASP A 21 31.36 -23.26 4.24
CA ASP A 21 30.41 -23.82 3.28
C ASP A 21 29.03 -23.20 3.49
N ILE A 22 28.39 -22.74 2.42
CA ILE A 22 27.07 -22.15 2.44
C ILE A 22 26.09 -22.93 1.59
N SER A 23 25.10 -23.52 2.25
CA SER A 23 23.93 -24.12 1.60
C SER A 23 22.70 -23.23 1.82
N TYR A 24 21.61 -23.50 1.08
CA TYR A 24 20.34 -22.80 1.30
C TYR A 24 19.85 -22.88 2.73
N ALA A 25 19.97 -24.05 3.36
CA ALA A 25 19.57 -24.26 4.75
C ALA A 25 20.38 -23.44 5.74
N LYS A 26 21.66 -23.14 5.44
CA LYS A 26 22.54 -22.27 6.24
C LYS A 26 22.32 -20.79 5.94
N ALA A 27 22.08 -20.44 4.67
CA ALA A 27 21.95 -19.05 4.21
C ALA A 27 20.62 -18.42 4.66
N LEU A 28 19.52 -19.16 4.57
CA LEU A 28 18.18 -18.65 4.84
C LEU A 28 18.03 -18.02 6.23
N PRO A 29 18.41 -18.67 7.34
CA PRO A 29 18.31 -18.06 8.67
C PRO A 29 19.22 -16.84 8.85
N LEU A 30 20.37 -16.78 8.19
CA LEU A 30 21.26 -15.62 8.25
C LEU A 30 20.69 -14.42 7.51
N PHE A 31 20.10 -14.64 6.34
CA PHE A 31 19.43 -13.56 5.60
C PHE A 31 18.17 -13.07 6.32
N ALA A 32 17.35 -14.00 6.84
CA ALA A 32 16.18 -13.63 7.61
C ALA A 32 16.54 -12.82 8.86
N LEU A 33 17.57 -13.27 9.60
CA LEU A 33 18.06 -12.56 10.77
C LEU A 33 18.59 -11.16 10.42
N ARG A 34 19.42 -11.06 9.36
CA ARG A 34 19.93 -9.78 8.89
C ARG A 34 18.80 -8.83 8.51
N GLN A 35 17.81 -9.30 7.78
CA GLN A 35 16.66 -8.51 7.38
C GLN A 35 15.90 -7.98 8.61
N ASN A 36 15.68 -8.82 9.62
CA ASN A 36 14.98 -8.41 10.83
C ASN A 36 15.77 -7.41 11.70
N ILE A 37 17.10 -7.50 11.73
CA ILE A 37 17.95 -6.62 12.56
C ILE A 37 18.15 -5.26 11.87
N TYR A 38 18.40 -5.26 10.57
CA TYR A 38 18.69 -4.04 9.81
C TYR A 38 17.45 -3.36 9.23
N THR A 39 16.29 -3.98 9.33
CA THR A 39 15.00 -3.31 9.12
C THR A 39 14.61 -2.70 10.46
N ASP A 40 14.74 -1.39 10.61
CA ASP A 40 14.33 -0.71 11.84
C ASP A 40 12.81 -0.90 12.04
N PRO A 41 12.36 -1.65 13.06
CA PRO A 41 10.93 -1.84 13.31
C PRO A 41 10.22 -0.53 13.71
N GLN A 42 10.97 0.49 14.13
CA GLN A 42 10.44 1.82 14.43
C GLN A 42 10.39 2.72 13.20
N ARG A 43 11.05 2.32 12.10
CA ARG A 43 11.05 3.02 10.82
C ARG A 43 10.73 2.04 9.70
N PRO A 44 9.47 1.60 9.58
CA PRO A 44 9.07 0.69 8.52
C PRO A 44 9.40 1.29 7.16
N MET A 45 9.77 0.42 6.18
CA MET A 45 10.00 0.87 4.81
C MET A 45 8.74 1.52 4.26
N ARG A 46 8.89 2.75 3.78
CA ARG A 46 7.80 3.58 3.28
C ARG A 46 8.04 3.94 1.83
N VAL A 47 6.96 4.11 1.10
CA VAL A 47 6.98 4.80 -0.19
C VAL A 47 6.64 6.27 0.03
N GLU A 48 7.03 7.11 -0.90
CA GLU A 48 6.74 8.54 -0.84
C GLU A 48 5.23 8.79 -0.92
N PRO A 49 4.63 9.56 0.00
CA PRO A 49 3.24 9.96 -0.10
C PRO A 49 3.01 10.81 -1.35
N LYS A 50 2.30 10.28 -2.33
CA LYS A 50 1.92 10.97 -3.58
C LYS A 50 0.89 10.19 -4.39
N ILE A 51 0.53 10.72 -5.55
CA ILE A 51 -0.33 10.08 -6.55
C ILE A 51 0.55 9.27 -7.50
N TYR A 52 0.24 7.99 -7.67
CA TYR A 52 0.93 7.06 -8.57
C TYR A 52 0.00 6.67 -9.72
N PRO A 53 0.35 6.99 -10.98
CA PRO A 53 -0.40 6.51 -12.14
C PRO A 53 -0.08 5.04 -12.40
N ILE A 54 -1.10 4.17 -12.49
CA ILE A 54 -0.93 2.75 -12.82
C ILE A 54 -1.81 2.41 -14.01
N ASN A 55 -1.25 1.68 -14.99
CA ASN A 55 -1.89 1.32 -16.26
C ASN A 55 -2.31 2.54 -17.12
N ASN A 56 -1.53 3.65 -17.09
CA ASN A 56 -1.77 4.86 -17.84
C ASN A 56 -3.19 5.44 -17.63
N PRO A 57 -3.52 5.89 -16.42
CA PRO A 57 -4.81 6.45 -16.11
C PRO A 57 -5.04 7.78 -16.86
N ASP A 58 -6.28 8.03 -17.18
CA ASP A 58 -6.80 9.26 -17.78
C ASP A 58 -7.66 10.06 -16.79
N GLU A 59 -8.27 11.13 -17.29
CA GLU A 59 -9.15 12.00 -16.49
C GLU A 59 -10.44 11.34 -15.99
N ASN A 60 -10.82 10.17 -16.53
CA ASN A 60 -12.02 9.43 -16.13
C ASN A 60 -11.70 8.21 -15.27
N SER A 61 -10.42 7.99 -15.02
CA SER A 61 -9.97 6.83 -14.25
C SER A 61 -10.24 6.98 -12.76
N PRO A 62 -10.69 5.91 -12.07
CA PRO A 62 -11.00 5.97 -10.66
C PRO A 62 -9.76 6.20 -9.79
N VAL A 63 -10.02 6.72 -8.59
CA VAL A 63 -9.01 6.92 -7.56
C VAL A 63 -9.09 5.77 -6.55
N LEU A 64 -7.95 5.14 -6.25
CA LEU A 64 -7.83 4.14 -5.20
C LEU A 64 -6.87 4.65 -4.14
N VAL A 65 -7.20 4.51 -2.87
CA VAL A 65 -6.33 4.92 -1.77
C VAL A 65 -5.82 3.71 -0.99
N THR A 66 -4.54 3.74 -0.61
CA THR A 66 -3.96 2.80 0.36
C THR A 66 -2.86 3.49 1.17
N VAL A 67 -2.15 2.76 2.00
CA VAL A 67 -1.14 3.29 2.93
C VAL A 67 0.25 3.31 2.32
N ASP A 68 1.13 4.12 2.89
CA ASP A 68 2.52 4.30 2.48
C ASP A 68 3.49 3.19 2.94
N PHE A 69 3.00 2.13 3.58
CA PHE A 69 3.81 0.96 3.90
C PHE A 69 4.26 0.25 2.61
N ALA A 70 5.57 0.13 2.41
CA ALA A 70 6.15 -0.34 1.15
C ALA A 70 5.60 -1.70 0.71
N LEU A 71 5.47 -2.66 1.63
CA LEU A 71 4.92 -3.99 1.30
C LEU A 71 3.49 -3.90 0.79
N THR A 72 2.63 -3.12 1.45
CA THR A 72 1.24 -2.91 1.01
C THR A 72 1.20 -2.24 -0.35
N TYR A 73 2.00 -1.19 -0.55
CA TYR A 73 2.08 -0.50 -1.84
C TYR A 73 2.45 -1.44 -2.98
N PHE A 74 3.54 -2.22 -2.84
CA PHE A 74 3.99 -3.10 -3.93
C PHE A 74 2.99 -4.21 -4.24
N ILE A 75 2.31 -4.76 -3.23
CA ILE A 75 1.27 -5.77 -3.45
C ILE A 75 0.07 -5.14 -4.17
N VAL A 76 -0.45 -4.03 -3.68
CA VAL A 76 -1.61 -3.34 -4.26
C VAL A 76 -1.32 -2.84 -5.67
N ALA A 77 -0.17 -2.20 -5.88
CA ALA A 77 0.25 -1.73 -7.21
C ALA A 77 0.37 -2.89 -8.21
N GLY A 78 0.99 -4.00 -7.82
CA GLY A 78 1.10 -5.20 -8.66
C GLY A 78 -0.25 -5.84 -8.98
N ASP A 79 -1.21 -5.80 -8.04
CA ASP A 79 -2.57 -6.29 -8.28
C ASP A 79 -3.34 -5.36 -9.23
N ILE A 80 -3.18 -4.04 -9.12
CA ILE A 80 -3.74 -3.08 -10.08
C ILE A 80 -3.11 -3.29 -11.46
N GLU A 81 -1.79 -3.43 -11.55
CA GLU A 81 -1.11 -3.70 -12.82
C GLU A 81 -1.63 -4.96 -13.52
N ARG A 82 -1.87 -6.04 -12.76
CA ARG A 82 -2.46 -7.28 -13.27
C ARG A 82 -3.89 -7.13 -13.77
N SER A 83 -4.65 -6.19 -13.23
CA SER A 83 -6.03 -5.92 -13.68
C SER A 83 -6.08 -5.36 -15.09
N LYS A 84 -5.05 -4.62 -15.52
CA LYS A 84 -4.98 -3.79 -16.72
C LYS A 84 -5.96 -2.61 -16.72
N VAL A 85 -6.65 -2.36 -15.61
CA VAL A 85 -7.54 -1.21 -15.46
C VAL A 85 -6.70 0.01 -15.07
N PRO A 86 -6.89 1.17 -15.75
CA PRO A 86 -6.24 2.42 -15.37
C PRO A 86 -6.74 2.91 -14.01
N VAL A 87 -5.82 3.30 -13.12
CA VAL A 87 -6.15 3.75 -11.75
C VAL A 87 -5.16 4.81 -11.28
N TRP A 88 -5.65 5.86 -10.64
CA TRP A 88 -4.85 6.79 -9.86
C TRP A 88 -4.72 6.25 -8.43
N LEU A 89 -3.54 5.72 -8.08
CA LEU A 89 -3.27 5.20 -6.74
C LEU A 89 -2.76 6.33 -5.84
N VAL A 90 -3.56 6.70 -4.85
CA VAL A 90 -3.27 7.77 -3.89
C VAL A 90 -2.69 7.18 -2.61
N ILE A 91 -1.55 7.69 -2.19
CA ILE A 91 -0.82 7.23 -1.00
C ILE A 91 -0.62 8.41 -0.04
N PRO A 92 -1.49 8.57 0.97
CA PRO A 92 -1.26 9.53 2.05
C PRO A 92 -0.16 9.08 3.01
N ASP A 93 0.36 9.99 3.83
CA ASP A 93 1.24 9.64 4.95
C ASP A 93 0.43 8.91 6.03
N ALA A 94 0.59 7.62 6.10
CA ALA A 94 -0.06 6.74 7.08
C ALA A 94 0.91 6.20 8.14
N GLY A 95 2.13 6.76 8.20
CA GLY A 95 3.17 6.42 9.18
C GLY A 95 3.94 5.15 8.83
N GLY A 96 3.78 4.60 7.63
CA GLY A 96 4.49 3.39 7.18
C GLY A 96 3.96 2.09 7.78
N TYR A 97 2.74 2.07 8.28
CA TYR A 97 2.11 0.86 8.83
C TYR A 97 1.09 0.26 7.86
N SER A 98 0.68 -0.98 8.11
CA SER A 98 -0.41 -1.63 7.37
C SER A 98 -1.73 -0.86 7.55
N VAL A 99 -2.70 -1.11 6.65
CA VAL A 99 -4.00 -0.42 6.65
C VAL A 99 -4.67 -0.42 8.03
N LEU A 100 -4.81 -1.60 8.64
CA LEU A 100 -5.47 -1.70 9.96
C LEU A 100 -4.66 -1.06 11.08
N THR A 101 -3.32 -1.18 11.03
CA THR A 101 -2.45 -0.57 12.05
C THR A 101 -2.47 0.95 11.95
N SER A 102 -2.43 1.50 10.73
CA SER A 102 -2.52 2.94 10.49
C SER A 102 -3.88 3.50 10.91
N TRP A 103 -4.95 2.77 10.62
CA TRP A 103 -6.29 3.12 11.06
C TRP A 103 -6.40 3.12 12.58
N ALA A 104 -5.97 2.05 13.25
CA ALA A 104 -5.98 1.95 14.70
C ALA A 104 -5.13 3.03 15.39
N ALA A 105 -4.04 3.46 14.74
CA ALA A 105 -3.18 4.55 15.21
C ALA A 105 -3.73 5.96 14.89
N GLY A 106 -4.90 6.06 14.25
CA GLY A 106 -5.52 7.32 13.84
C GLY A 106 -4.80 8.06 12.71
N LYS A 107 -3.88 7.38 11.99
CA LYS A 107 -3.10 7.97 10.90
C LYS A 107 -3.73 7.77 9.52
N PHE A 108 -4.61 6.78 9.39
CA PHE A 108 -5.34 6.49 8.16
C PHE A 108 -6.83 6.52 8.46
N GLY A 109 -7.45 7.67 8.28
CA GLY A 109 -8.85 7.95 8.60
C GLY A 109 -9.47 8.94 7.63
N GLY A 110 -10.76 9.24 7.79
CA GLY A 110 -11.49 10.14 6.90
C GLY A 110 -10.82 11.50 6.75
N ASN A 111 -10.43 12.11 7.86
CA ASN A 111 -9.75 13.41 7.85
C ASN A 111 -8.40 13.39 7.13
N SER A 112 -7.54 12.40 7.41
CA SER A 112 -6.20 12.33 6.80
C SER A 112 -6.25 12.03 5.30
N ILE A 113 -7.14 11.13 4.88
CA ILE A 113 -7.37 10.81 3.47
C ILE A 113 -7.92 12.03 2.73
N SER A 114 -8.94 12.66 3.29
CA SER A 114 -9.60 13.84 2.69
C SER A 114 -8.66 15.04 2.58
N ALA A 115 -7.86 15.30 3.61
CA ALA A 115 -6.85 16.34 3.59
C ALA A 115 -5.82 16.10 2.49
N PHE A 116 -5.31 14.86 2.39
CA PHE A 116 -4.32 14.51 1.38
C PHE A 116 -4.87 14.62 -0.06
N ILE A 117 -6.13 14.21 -0.30
CA ILE A 117 -6.77 14.36 -1.61
C ILE A 117 -6.86 15.83 -2.03
N LYS A 118 -7.20 16.73 -1.08
CA LYS A 118 -7.25 18.17 -1.34
C LYS A 118 -5.86 18.78 -1.57
N GLU A 119 -4.89 18.42 -0.72
CA GLU A 119 -3.52 18.95 -0.78
C GLU A 119 -2.75 18.48 -2.01
N SER A 120 -2.92 17.21 -2.39
CA SER A 120 -2.26 16.62 -3.56
C SER A 120 -2.94 16.96 -4.87
N LYS A 121 -4.06 17.73 -4.83
CA LYS A 121 -4.79 18.20 -6.00
C LYS A 121 -5.20 17.06 -6.94
N VAL A 122 -5.73 15.99 -6.39
CA VAL A 122 -6.21 14.83 -7.16
C VAL A 122 -7.20 15.27 -8.25
N GLU A 123 -7.98 16.33 -8.00
CA GLU A 123 -8.94 16.90 -8.94
C GLU A 123 -8.31 17.55 -10.19
N GLU A 124 -6.99 17.80 -10.19
CA GLU A 124 -6.28 18.26 -11.39
C GLU A 124 -5.91 17.11 -12.34
N VAL A 125 -5.89 15.86 -11.84
CA VAL A 125 -5.51 14.68 -12.63
C VAL A 125 -6.71 13.81 -13.03
N THR A 126 -7.85 13.92 -12.33
CA THR A 126 -9.06 13.16 -12.69
C THR A 126 -10.35 13.92 -12.41
N ASN A 127 -11.31 13.78 -13.31
CA ASN A 127 -12.69 14.24 -13.16
C ASN A 127 -13.55 13.20 -12.46
N CYS A 128 -13.07 11.95 -12.36
CA CYS A 128 -13.77 10.88 -11.65
C CYS A 128 -13.78 11.16 -10.15
N LYS A 129 -14.95 11.15 -9.56
CA LYS A 129 -15.16 11.41 -8.14
C LYS A 129 -15.39 10.12 -7.32
N ASP A 130 -15.06 8.97 -7.90
CA ASP A 130 -15.10 7.70 -7.19
C ASP A 130 -13.77 7.42 -6.49
N LEU A 131 -13.82 7.32 -5.17
CA LEU A 131 -12.69 6.95 -4.32
C LEU A 131 -12.87 5.53 -3.80
N ILE A 132 -12.03 4.62 -4.28
CA ILE A 132 -12.03 3.22 -3.85
C ILE A 132 -11.15 3.12 -2.59
N ILE A 133 -11.73 2.65 -1.48
CA ILE A 133 -11.02 2.42 -0.22
C ILE A 133 -10.86 0.92 0.06
N PRO A 134 -9.85 0.49 0.84
CA PRO A 134 -9.71 -0.92 1.23
C PRO A 134 -10.93 -1.40 2.03
N GLY A 135 -11.48 -2.58 1.70
CA GLY A 135 -12.65 -3.14 2.37
C GLY A 135 -12.48 -3.31 3.88
N LYS A 136 -11.25 -3.57 4.35
CA LYS A 136 -10.90 -3.67 5.78
C LYS A 136 -11.20 -2.41 6.59
N VAL A 137 -11.33 -1.27 5.95
CA VAL A 137 -11.65 0.03 6.56
C VAL A 137 -12.94 0.64 5.99
N ALA A 138 -13.87 -0.19 5.57
CA ALA A 138 -15.18 0.23 5.03
C ALA A 138 -15.94 1.20 5.97
N VAL A 139 -15.67 1.12 7.27
CA VAL A 139 -16.24 2.01 8.29
C VAL A 139 -15.91 3.49 8.07
N LEU A 140 -14.83 3.78 7.31
CA LEU A 140 -14.41 5.15 7.01
C LEU A 140 -15.26 5.81 5.92
N LYS A 141 -16.13 5.07 5.23
CA LYS A 141 -16.90 5.59 4.09
C LYS A 141 -17.63 6.89 4.42
N GLY A 142 -18.48 6.88 5.44
CA GLY A 142 -19.25 8.06 5.83
C GLY A 142 -18.37 9.25 6.22
N ASP A 143 -17.35 9.01 7.03
CA ASP A 143 -16.41 10.05 7.46
C ASP A 143 -15.64 10.69 6.28
N ILE A 144 -15.30 9.90 5.27
CA ILE A 144 -14.66 10.43 4.05
C ILE A 144 -15.67 11.23 3.22
N GLU A 145 -16.88 10.73 3.01
CA GLU A 145 -17.92 11.42 2.23
C GLU A 145 -18.32 12.76 2.87
N ASP A 146 -18.41 12.81 4.19
CA ASP A 146 -18.66 14.05 4.93
C ASP A 146 -17.54 15.09 4.76
N ASN A 147 -16.28 14.64 4.67
CA ASN A 147 -15.11 15.51 4.52
C ASN A 147 -14.75 15.83 3.05
N LEU A 148 -15.29 15.08 2.08
CA LEU A 148 -15.11 15.27 0.64
C LEU A 148 -16.46 15.38 -0.08
N PRO A 149 -17.17 16.50 0.06
CA PRO A 149 -18.45 16.70 -0.62
C PRO A 149 -18.32 16.53 -2.13
N GLY A 150 -19.20 15.73 -2.72
CA GLY A 150 -19.20 15.43 -4.15
C GLY A 150 -18.35 14.24 -4.58
N TRP A 151 -17.64 13.60 -3.64
CA TRP A 151 -16.98 12.32 -3.88
C TRP A 151 -17.89 11.16 -3.46
N ASN A 152 -17.86 10.08 -4.23
CA ASN A 152 -18.52 8.82 -3.92
C ASN A 152 -17.48 7.82 -3.45
N VAL A 153 -17.66 7.30 -2.23
CA VAL A 153 -16.73 6.32 -1.68
C VAL A 153 -17.19 4.91 -2.01
N VAL A 154 -16.38 4.21 -2.79
CA VAL A 154 -16.60 2.83 -3.20
C VAL A 154 -15.79 1.90 -2.29
N ILE A 155 -16.45 0.93 -1.69
CA ILE A 155 -15.78 -0.06 -0.85
C ILE A 155 -15.16 -1.12 -1.76
N GLY A 156 -13.83 -1.20 -1.75
CA GLY A 156 -13.06 -2.21 -2.45
C GLY A 156 -13.04 -3.55 -1.69
N PRO A 157 -12.33 -4.55 -2.22
CA PRO A 157 -12.19 -5.83 -1.55
C PRO A 157 -11.37 -5.73 -0.27
N GLU A 158 -11.54 -6.71 0.62
CA GLU A 158 -10.73 -6.81 1.84
C GLU A 158 -9.30 -7.30 1.55
N GLU A 159 -9.17 -8.20 0.57
CA GLU A 159 -7.88 -8.75 0.16
C GLU A 159 -7.46 -8.21 -1.20
N SER A 160 -6.20 -7.78 -1.31
CA SER A 160 -5.68 -7.16 -2.52
C SER A 160 -5.70 -8.08 -3.74
N MET A 161 -5.58 -9.39 -3.54
CA MET A 161 -5.65 -10.38 -4.62
C MET A 161 -6.99 -10.37 -5.38
N GLU A 162 -8.03 -9.82 -4.79
CA GLU A 162 -9.35 -9.67 -5.41
C GLU A 162 -9.49 -8.39 -6.24
N LEU A 163 -8.54 -7.44 -6.08
CA LEU A 163 -8.54 -6.15 -6.81
C LEU A 163 -8.64 -6.31 -8.33
N PRO A 164 -7.93 -7.25 -8.99
CA PRO A 164 -8.03 -7.38 -10.45
C PRO A 164 -9.45 -7.71 -10.92
N LYS A 165 -10.16 -8.56 -10.21
CA LYS A 165 -11.56 -8.91 -10.51
C LYS A 165 -12.51 -7.76 -10.20
N PHE A 166 -12.30 -7.12 -9.05
CA PHE A 166 -13.10 -5.99 -8.60
C PHE A 166 -13.01 -4.82 -9.59
N LEU A 167 -11.79 -4.41 -9.99
CA LEU A 167 -11.57 -3.28 -10.90
C LEU A 167 -12.16 -3.52 -12.29
N LYS A 168 -12.06 -4.75 -12.82
CA LYS A 168 -12.72 -5.09 -14.09
C LYS A 168 -14.23 -4.96 -14.00
N GLY A 169 -14.84 -5.52 -12.95
CA GLY A 169 -16.28 -5.39 -12.75
C GLY A 169 -16.75 -3.96 -12.45
N TYR A 170 -15.89 -3.13 -11.86
CA TYR A 170 -16.14 -1.70 -11.67
C TYR A 170 -16.15 -0.96 -13.03
N GLN A 171 -15.14 -1.20 -13.87
CA GLN A 171 -15.04 -0.58 -15.20
C GLN A 171 -16.22 -0.94 -16.10
N GLU A 172 -16.67 -2.20 -16.11
CA GLU A 172 -17.83 -2.66 -16.86
C GLU A 172 -19.11 -1.91 -16.45
N LYS A 173 -19.30 -1.64 -15.16
CA LYS A 173 -20.46 -0.88 -14.64
C LYS A 173 -20.39 0.58 -15.02
N ALA A 174 -19.22 1.21 -14.91
CA ALA A 174 -19.01 2.59 -15.29
C ALA A 174 -19.28 2.83 -16.80
N CYS A 175 -18.91 1.87 -17.65
CA CYS A 175 -19.23 1.92 -19.10
C CYS A 175 -20.72 1.76 -19.44
N GLN A 176 -21.54 1.22 -18.53
CA GLN A 176 -22.99 1.04 -18.74
C GLN A 176 -23.80 2.25 -18.29
N THR A 177 -23.20 3.17 -17.56
CA THR A 177 -23.89 4.34 -16.97
C THR A 177 -23.69 5.63 -17.80
N ASN A 178 -22.82 5.59 -18.83
CA ASN A 178 -22.61 6.62 -19.84
C ASN A 178 -23.31 6.25 -21.16
#